data_e92828c25e5b06fd5fc612b95ccb8995
#
_entry.id   e92828c25e5b06fd5fc612b95ccb8995
#
_cell.length_a   1.000
_cell.length_b   1.000
_cell.length_c   1.000
_cell.angle_alpha   90.00
_cell.angle_beta   90.00
_cell.angle_gamma   90.00
#
_symmetry.space_group_name_H-M   'P 1'
#
loop_
_entity.id
_entity.type
_entity.pdbx_description
1 polymer ?
#
loop_
_entity_poly.entity_id
_entity_poly.type
_entity_poly.pdbx_seq_one_letter_code
_entity_poly.pdbx_strand_id
1 'polypeptide(L)'
;MFWRKKNKEIKKPKVIHLQKFQPYFITTDGVEHEGCKYNWFNADGLLCTVPEYIMIDIKSDGYIEDQNDVMYPLQNILSIDWKLIDEKVVLDNFRHEFEVVFTNREVEKMDEYKLS
;
A
#
# COMPACT_ATOMS: atom_id res chain seq x y z
N MET A 1 -45.33 -0.94 -5.07
CA MET A 1 -44.75 -1.00 -5.22
C MET A 1 -43.89 -1.56 -5.24
N PHE A 2 -43.19 -1.94 -5.40
CA PHE A 2 -42.48 -2.39 -5.51
C PHE A 2 -41.49 -2.31 -5.73
N TRP A 3 -41.15 -2.01 -6.09
CA TRP A 3 -40.33 -1.67 -6.45
C TRP A 3 -39.36 -1.79 -5.72
N ARG A 4 -39.07 -1.77 -5.25
CA ARG A 4 -38.24 -1.81 -4.55
C ARG A 4 -37.54 -2.78 -4.50
N LYS A 5 -37.43 -3.45 -4.71
CA LYS A 5 -36.86 -4.40 -4.66
C LYS A 5 -35.83 -4.53 -5.32
N LYS A 6 -35.61 -4.02 -6.04
CA LYS A 6 -34.68 -3.97 -6.75
C LYS A 6 -33.58 -3.69 -6.04
N ASN A 7 -33.69 -3.30 -5.18
CA ASN A 7 -32.71 -3.00 -4.43
C ASN A 7 -32.04 -4.05 -3.83
N LYS A 8 -32.46 -5.16 -4.06
CA LYS A 8 -31.82 -6.20 -3.67
C LYS A 8 -30.86 -6.58 -4.56
N GLU A 9 -30.16 -5.73 -5.19
CA GLU A 9 -29.19 -6.12 -6.02
C GLU A 9 -28.15 -6.85 -5.38
N ILE A 10 -27.61 -7.89 -5.97
CA ILE A 10 -26.52 -8.68 -5.53
C ILE A 10 -25.33 -7.83 -5.65
N LYS A 11 -24.70 -7.49 -4.57
CA LYS A 11 -23.53 -6.69 -4.62
C LYS A 11 -22.38 -7.55 -5.05
N LYS A 12 -21.75 -7.18 -6.13
CA LYS A 12 -20.61 -7.90 -6.63
C LYS A 12 -19.43 -7.65 -5.73
N PRO A 13 -18.57 -8.65 -5.50
CA PRO A 13 -17.37 -8.45 -4.74
C PRO A 13 -16.50 -7.39 -5.40
N LYS A 14 -15.86 -6.58 -4.60
CA LYS A 14 -14.98 -5.53 -5.09
C LYS A 14 -13.62 -6.13 -5.38
N VAL A 15 -13.14 -5.94 -6.60
CA VAL A 15 -11.80 -6.40 -6.98
C VAL A 15 -10.84 -5.24 -6.80
N ILE A 16 -9.76 -5.46 -6.10
CA ILE A 16 -8.77 -4.42 -5.84
C ILE A 16 -7.36 -4.92 -6.18
N HIS A 17 -6.51 -3.97 -6.58
CA HIS A 17 -5.11 -4.22 -6.84
C HIS A 17 -4.30 -3.78 -5.65
N LEU A 18 -3.62 -4.73 -5.04
CA LEU A 18 -2.77 -4.46 -3.88
C LEU A 18 -1.31 -4.46 -4.29
N GLN A 19 -0.57 -3.48 -3.81
CA GLN A 19 0.85 -3.34 -4.07
C GLN A 19 1.61 -3.17 -2.77
N LYS A 20 2.77 -3.81 -2.68
CA LYS A 20 3.63 -3.70 -1.52
C LYS A 20 4.99 -3.20 -1.94
N PHE A 21 5.45 -2.14 -1.31
CA PHE A 21 6.70 -1.49 -1.69
C PHE A 21 7.72 -1.50 -0.57
N GLN A 22 8.97 -1.42 -0.97
CA GLN A 22 10.08 -1.27 -0.04
C GLN A 22 11.00 -0.17 -0.58
N PRO A 23 11.37 0.81 0.24
CA PRO A 23 12.30 1.84 -0.19
C PRO A 23 13.74 1.39 0.04
N TYR A 24 14.64 1.93 -0.78
CA TYR A 24 16.07 1.79 -0.61
C TYR A 24 16.59 3.22 -0.63
N PHE A 25 17.38 3.58 0.32
CA PHE A 25 17.84 4.97 0.41
C PHE A 25 19.33 5.05 0.66
N ILE A 26 19.91 6.18 0.23
CA ILE A 26 21.33 6.44 0.39
C ILE A 26 21.47 7.63 1.31
N THR A 27 22.27 7.47 2.36
CA THR A 27 22.55 8.54 3.30
C THR A 27 23.68 9.42 2.79
N THR A 28 23.86 10.59 3.42
CA THR A 28 24.86 11.58 2.97
C THR A 28 26.29 11.06 3.05
N ASP A 29 26.53 10.02 3.82
CA ASP A 29 27.84 9.36 3.87
C ASP A 29 28.03 8.34 2.73
N GLY A 30 27.05 8.24 1.83
CA GLY A 30 27.15 7.35 0.70
C GLY A 30 26.76 5.91 0.96
N VAL A 31 26.27 5.61 2.15
CA VAL A 31 25.89 4.24 2.51
C VAL A 31 24.47 3.95 2.05
N GLU A 32 24.29 2.77 1.43
CA GLU A 32 22.99 2.35 0.95
C GLU A 32 22.29 1.55 2.04
N HIS A 33 21.01 1.80 2.23
CA HIS A 33 20.22 1.13 3.26
C HIS A 33 18.96 0.54 2.68
N GLU A 34 18.55 -0.59 3.21
CA GLU A 34 17.25 -1.16 2.86
C GLU A 34 16.25 -0.61 3.85
N GLY A 35 15.22 0.04 3.36
CA GLY A 35 14.16 0.58 4.19
C GLY A 35 13.21 -0.50 4.65
N CYS A 36 12.31 -0.13 5.55
CA CYS A 36 11.30 -1.06 6.03
C CYS A 36 10.30 -1.39 4.90
N LYS A 37 9.71 -2.57 4.98
CA LYS A 37 8.68 -2.96 4.02
C LYS A 37 7.37 -2.37 4.50
N TYR A 38 6.70 -1.68 3.60
CA TYR A 38 5.42 -1.07 3.94
C TYR A 38 4.29 -2.09 3.81
N ASN A 39 3.13 -1.75 4.35
CA ASN A 39 1.96 -2.60 4.25
C ASN A 39 1.44 -2.61 2.81
N TRP A 40 0.45 -3.44 2.56
CA TRP A 40 -0.21 -3.50 1.28
C TRP A 40 -1.04 -2.25 1.06
N PHE A 41 -0.97 -1.67 -0.13
CA PHE A 41 -1.77 -0.51 -0.50
C PHE A 41 -2.71 -0.86 -1.62
N ASN A 42 -3.94 -0.38 -1.52
CA ASN A 42 -4.89 -0.49 -2.61
C ASN A 42 -4.56 0.59 -3.63
N ALA A 43 -3.88 0.21 -4.70
CA ALA A 43 -3.44 1.15 -5.72
C ALA A 43 -4.61 1.78 -6.47
N ASP A 44 -5.74 1.07 -6.58
CA ASP A 44 -6.91 1.58 -7.29
C ASP A 44 -7.58 2.73 -6.54
N GLY A 45 -7.37 2.82 -5.25
CA GLY A 45 -7.98 3.88 -4.45
C GLY A 45 -7.14 5.15 -4.36
N LEU A 46 -5.99 5.18 -5.01
CA LEU A 46 -5.08 6.32 -4.92
C LEU A 46 -5.12 7.19 -6.16
N LEU A 47 -4.97 8.50 -5.96
CA LEU A 47 -4.88 9.45 -7.07
C LEU A 47 -3.43 9.66 -7.50
N CYS A 48 -2.51 8.97 -6.86
CA CYS A 48 -1.08 9.05 -7.17
C CYS A 48 -0.49 7.64 -7.05
N THR A 49 0.80 7.49 -7.28
CA THR A 49 1.45 6.19 -7.11
C THR A 49 1.55 5.87 -5.61
N VAL A 50 1.69 4.59 -5.28
CA VAL A 50 1.84 4.18 -3.89
C VAL A 50 3.09 4.82 -3.26
N PRO A 51 4.26 4.83 -3.93
CA PRO A 51 5.43 5.53 -3.38
C PRO A 51 5.18 7.01 -3.11
N GLU A 52 4.47 7.70 -4.00
CA GLU A 52 4.16 9.10 -3.77
C GLU A 52 3.28 9.29 -2.54
N TYR A 53 2.34 8.39 -2.35
CA TYR A 53 1.46 8.41 -1.19
C TYR A 53 2.26 8.20 0.10
N ILE A 54 3.17 7.21 0.10
CA ILE A 54 3.99 6.93 1.27
C ILE A 54 4.92 8.10 1.58
N MET A 55 5.43 8.76 0.53
CA MET A 55 6.32 9.91 0.71
C MET A 55 5.65 11.07 1.43
N ILE A 56 4.33 11.19 1.34
CA ILE A 56 3.61 12.22 2.08
C ILE A 56 3.84 12.03 3.58
N ASP A 57 3.73 10.80 4.05
CA ASP A 57 3.94 10.51 5.46
C ASP A 57 5.40 10.65 5.86
N ILE A 58 6.31 10.19 5.02
CA ILE A 58 7.74 10.31 5.30
C ILE A 58 8.13 11.77 5.44
N LYS A 59 7.64 12.62 4.54
CA LYS A 59 7.94 14.04 4.60
C LYS A 59 7.31 14.72 5.81
N SER A 60 6.11 14.28 6.17
CA SER A 60 5.42 14.81 7.34
C SER A 60 6.14 14.41 8.63
N ASP A 61 6.62 13.17 8.69
CA ASP A 61 7.33 12.68 9.87
C ASP A 61 8.77 13.21 9.96
N GLY A 62 9.36 13.49 8.82
CA GLY A 62 10.73 14.02 8.75
C GLY A 62 11.83 12.96 8.81
N TYR A 63 11.48 11.69 8.70
CA TYR A 63 12.46 10.61 8.73
C TYR A 63 11.98 9.38 7.97
N ILE A 64 12.93 8.50 7.67
CA ILE A 64 12.61 7.19 7.07
C ILE A 64 13.28 6.12 7.94
N GLU A 65 12.63 4.96 8.04
CA GLU A 65 13.14 3.86 8.85
C GLU A 65 13.72 2.75 8.00
N ASP A 66 14.77 2.11 8.52
CA ASP A 66 15.32 0.93 7.87
C ASP A 66 14.65 -0.34 8.41
N GLN A 67 15.12 -1.51 7.99
CA GLN A 67 14.54 -2.78 8.39
C GLN A 67 14.73 -3.10 9.87
N ASN A 68 15.63 -2.42 10.53
CA ASN A 68 15.90 -2.63 11.95
C ASN A 68 15.29 -1.54 12.83
N ASP A 69 14.32 -0.80 12.27
CA ASP A 69 13.61 0.27 12.97
C ASP A 69 14.51 1.44 13.35
N VAL A 70 15.64 1.61 12.67
CA VAL A 70 16.50 2.77 12.87
C VAL A 70 15.96 3.90 12.02
N MET A 71 15.78 5.07 12.65
CA MET A 71 15.23 6.25 11.99
C MET A 71 16.35 7.12 11.45
N TYR A 72 16.22 7.54 10.20
CA TYR A 72 17.18 8.41 9.54
C TYR A 72 16.48 9.71 9.15
N PRO A 73 16.95 10.87 9.67
CA PRO A 73 16.34 12.15 9.32
C PRO A 73 16.47 12.42 7.83
N LEU A 74 15.45 13.02 7.24
CA LEU A 74 15.48 13.30 5.80
C LEU A 74 16.64 14.18 5.36
N GLN A 75 17.09 15.06 6.22
CA GLN A 75 18.24 15.92 5.90
C GLN A 75 19.51 15.11 5.66
N ASN A 76 19.57 13.87 6.14
CA ASN A 76 20.72 13.01 5.95
C ASN A 76 20.52 12.02 4.78
N ILE A 77 19.48 12.19 3.99
CA ILE A 77 19.17 11.31 2.88
C ILE A 77 19.45 12.00 1.56
N LEU A 78 20.24 11.34 0.69
CA LEU A 78 20.52 11.84 -0.63
C LEU A 78 19.45 11.45 -1.63
N SER A 79 18.98 10.21 -1.56
CA SER A 79 17.99 9.70 -2.50
C SER A 79 17.20 8.56 -1.90
N ILE A 80 15.99 8.38 -2.38
CA ILE A 80 15.12 7.27 -1.99
C ILE A 80 14.60 6.64 -3.27
N ASP A 81 14.85 5.33 -3.44
CA ASP A 81 14.33 4.57 -4.56
C ASP A 81 13.32 3.57 -4.05
N TRP A 82 12.27 3.32 -4.82
CA TRP A 82 11.19 2.45 -4.42
C TRP A 82 11.16 1.17 -5.25
N LYS A 83 10.94 0.05 -4.58
CA LYS A 83 10.85 -1.23 -5.26
C LYS A 83 9.51 -1.86 -4.97
N LEU A 84 8.81 -2.28 -6.03
CA LEU A 84 7.58 -3.06 -5.87
C LEU A 84 8.02 -4.47 -5.53
N ILE A 85 7.74 -4.92 -4.31
CA ILE A 85 8.19 -6.23 -3.85
C ILE A 85 7.12 -7.30 -3.95
N ASP A 86 5.86 -6.90 -4.03
CA ASP A 86 4.77 -7.86 -4.20
C ASP A 86 3.54 -7.15 -4.76
N GLU A 87 2.71 -7.91 -5.46
CA GLU A 87 1.53 -7.37 -6.09
C GLU A 87 0.47 -8.46 -6.18
N LYS A 88 -0.77 -8.12 -5.87
CA LYS A 88 -1.87 -9.08 -5.92
C LYS A 88 -3.13 -8.42 -6.41
N VAL A 89 -3.97 -9.19 -7.08
CA VAL A 89 -5.33 -8.78 -7.39
C VAL A 89 -6.23 -9.67 -6.55
N VAL A 90 -7.01 -9.07 -5.67
CA VAL A 90 -7.81 -9.81 -4.71
C VAL A 90 -9.25 -9.34 -4.70
N LEU A 91 -10.12 -10.17 -4.11
CA LEU A 91 -11.51 -9.81 -3.89
C LEU A 91 -11.62 -9.26 -2.48
N ASP A 92 -12.14 -8.05 -2.36
CA ASP A 92 -12.35 -7.46 -1.05
C ASP A 92 -13.68 -7.97 -0.50
N ASN A 93 -13.61 -9.06 0.23
CA ASN A 93 -14.77 -9.70 0.81
C ASN A 93 -15.34 -8.94 1.99
N PHE A 94 -14.61 -7.95 2.49
CA PHE A 94 -15.04 -7.17 3.65
C PHE A 94 -15.56 -5.80 3.25
N ARG A 95 -15.47 -5.46 1.95
CA ARG A 95 -16.00 -4.20 1.41
C ARG A 95 -15.45 -2.95 2.08
N HIS A 96 -14.13 -2.85 2.13
CA HIS A 96 -13.45 -1.66 2.64
C HIS A 96 -13.57 -0.55 1.58
N GLU A 97 -14.53 0.34 1.75
CA GLU A 97 -14.75 1.36 0.73
C GLU A 97 -13.69 2.42 0.65
N PHE A 98 -13.17 2.83 1.79
CA PHE A 98 -12.22 3.94 1.81
C PHE A 98 -10.83 3.57 2.32
N GLU A 99 -10.63 2.33 2.68
CA GLU A 99 -9.35 1.95 3.23
C GLU A 99 -8.35 1.64 2.14
N VAL A 100 -7.21 2.29 2.20
CA VAL A 100 -6.17 2.10 1.19
C VAL A 100 -4.97 1.32 1.70
N VAL A 101 -4.90 1.07 2.99
CA VAL A 101 -3.79 0.34 3.60
C VAL A 101 -4.32 -0.91 4.29
N PHE A 102 -3.71 -2.05 3.98
CA PHE A 102 -4.15 -3.33 4.52
C PHE A 102 -2.98 -4.05 5.16
N THR A 103 -3.22 -4.67 6.30
CA THR A 103 -2.21 -5.47 6.97
C THR A 103 -2.06 -6.81 6.26
N ASN A 104 -0.95 -7.50 6.50
CA ASN A 104 -0.76 -8.84 5.94
C ASN A 104 -1.89 -9.78 6.36
N ARG A 105 -2.36 -9.63 7.59
CA ARG A 105 -3.42 -10.47 8.13
C ARG A 105 -4.74 -10.25 7.38
N GLU A 106 -5.04 -9.01 7.04
CA GLU A 106 -6.24 -8.71 6.28
C GLU A 106 -6.16 -9.28 4.87
N VAL A 107 -5.00 -9.14 4.23
CA VAL A 107 -4.80 -9.64 2.88
C VAL A 107 -4.90 -11.15 2.84
N GLU A 108 -4.42 -11.84 3.87
CA GLU A 108 -4.52 -13.29 3.93
C GLU A 108 -5.97 -13.79 3.95
N LYS A 109 -6.89 -12.95 4.37
CA LYS A 109 -8.30 -13.33 4.42
C LYS A 109 -9.05 -13.02 3.13
N MET A 110 -8.41 -12.34 2.20
CA MET A 110 -9.03 -11.99 0.93
C MET A 110 -8.80 -13.10 -0.09
N ASP A 111 -9.80 -13.30 -0.95
CA ASP A 111 -9.67 -14.30 -1.98
C ASP A 111 -8.87 -13.73 -3.14
N GLU A 112 -7.96 -14.53 -3.67
CA GLU A 112 -7.20 -14.13 -4.81
C GLU A 112 -8.10 -14.16 -6.04
N TYR A 113 -8.09 -13.08 -6.81
CA TYR A 113 -8.89 -12.99 -8.01
C TYR A 113 -8.20 -13.75 -9.14
N LYS A 114 -8.93 -14.66 -9.77
CA LYS A 114 -8.37 -15.39 -10.88
C LYS A 114 -8.94 -14.86 -12.16
N LEU A 115 -8.04 -14.41 -13.03
CA LEU A 115 -8.43 -14.01 -14.34
C LEU A 115 -8.51 -15.28 -15.18
N SER A 116 -9.62 -15.56 -15.71
CA SER A 116 -9.77 -16.78 -16.55
C SER A 116 -9.96 -16.44 -17.99
#